data_0572daf4b359799bedede4787438239f
#
_entry.id   0572daf4b359799bedede4787438239f
#
_cell.length_a   1.000
_cell.length_b   1.000
_cell.length_c   1.000
_cell.angle_alpha   90.00
_cell.angle_beta   90.00
_cell.angle_gamma   90.00
#
_symmetry.space_group_name_H-M   'P 1'
#
loop_
_entity.id
_entity.type
_entity.pdbx_description
1 polymer ?
#
loop_
_entity_poly.entity_id
_entity_poly.type
_entity_poly.pdbx_seq_one_letter_code
_entity_poly.pdbx_strand_id
1 'polypeptide(L)' 'MSIKKISFPYYQVKAGENLRTISQKFNIDSTKILLDNHLAPKQIKEGVFIILKKD' A
#
# COMPACT_ATOMS: atom_id res chain seq x y z
N MET A 1 -12.43 -24.31 -10.69
CA MET A 1 -12.37 -23.64 -10.66
C MET A 1 -11.61 -23.06 -10.44
N SER A 2 -11.25 -22.68 -10.72
CA SER A 2 -10.45 -22.07 -10.38
C SER A 2 -10.65 -20.84 -10.22
N ILE A 3 -10.58 -20.39 -9.34
CA ILE A 3 -10.75 -19.22 -9.01
C ILE A 3 -9.68 -18.44 -9.34
N LYS A 4 -9.88 -17.46 -9.97
CA LYS A 4 -8.91 -16.70 -10.25
C LYS A 4 -8.62 -15.88 -9.13
N LYS A 5 -7.63 -15.91 -8.61
CA LYS A 5 -7.26 -15.22 -7.56
C LYS A 5 -7.17 -13.81 -7.87
N ILE A 6 -7.65 -12.95 -7.13
CA ILE A 6 -7.53 -11.60 -7.31
C ILE A 6 -6.17 -11.22 -7.05
N SER A 7 -5.52 -10.60 -7.93
CA SER A 7 -4.17 -10.30 -7.69
C SER A 7 -3.93 -8.91 -7.25
N PHE A 8 -4.79 -8.31 -6.52
CA PHE A 8 -4.54 -6.99 -6.02
C PHE A 8 -3.48 -7.10 -4.96
N PRO A 9 -2.42 -6.38 -5.06
CA PRO A 9 -1.34 -6.43 -4.09
C PRO A 9 -1.66 -5.65 -2.84
N TYR A 10 -2.52 -6.20 -2.02
CA TYR A 10 -2.87 -5.56 -0.76
C TYR A 10 -1.75 -5.72 0.25
N TYR A 11 -1.55 -4.72 1.04
CA TYR A 11 -0.53 -4.76 2.08
C TYR A 11 -1.11 -4.13 3.34
N GLN A 12 -1.00 -4.79 4.46
CA GLN A 12 -1.46 -4.24 5.72
C GLN A 12 -0.28 -3.56 6.41
N VAL A 13 -0.44 -2.30 6.75
CA VAL A 13 0.64 -1.53 7.37
C VAL A 13 0.96 -2.10 8.74
N LYS A 14 2.23 -2.33 9.02
CA LYS A 14 2.67 -2.91 10.27
C LYS A 14 3.09 -1.83 11.27
N ALA A 15 3.20 -2.23 12.53
CA ALA A 15 3.58 -1.29 13.56
C ALA A 15 4.92 -0.63 13.21
N GLY A 16 4.98 0.66 13.38
CA GLY A 16 6.21 1.41 13.12
C GLY A 16 6.42 1.81 11.68
N GLU A 17 5.56 1.37 10.77
CA GLU A 17 5.72 1.73 9.38
C GLU A 17 4.92 3.00 9.07
N ASN A 18 5.36 3.71 8.04
CA ASN A 18 4.64 4.88 7.58
C ASN A 18 4.78 4.94 6.07
N LEU A 19 4.21 5.97 5.46
CA LEU A 19 4.23 6.08 4.02
C LEU A 19 5.65 6.02 3.47
N ARG A 20 6.57 6.73 4.09
CA ARG A 20 7.93 6.78 3.60
C ARG A 20 8.62 5.41 3.66
N THR A 21 8.49 4.69 4.77
CA THR A 21 9.14 3.39 4.88
C THR A 21 8.54 2.40 3.89
N ILE A 22 7.23 2.46 3.69
CA ILE A 22 6.57 1.57 2.75
C ILE A 22 7.01 1.89 1.33
N SER A 23 7.07 3.18 1.00
CA SER A 23 7.51 3.60 -0.31
C SER A 23 8.90 3.07 -0.63
N GLN A 24 9.80 3.16 0.34
CA GLN A 24 11.15 2.69 0.15
C GLN A 24 11.22 1.17 0.10
N LYS A 25 10.47 0.52 0.96
CA LYS A 25 10.51 -0.93 1.02
C LYS A 25 10.07 -1.57 -0.29
N PHE A 26 9.06 -1.03 -0.91
CA PHE A 26 8.53 -1.59 -2.14
C PHE A 26 8.96 -0.85 -3.39
N ASN A 27 9.75 0.20 -3.20
CA ASN A 27 10.26 1.00 -4.32
C ASN A 27 9.11 1.56 -5.17
N ILE A 28 8.12 2.13 -4.51
CA ILE A 28 6.98 2.73 -5.19
C ILE A 28 6.90 4.18 -4.72
N ASP A 29 6.68 5.09 -5.65
CA ASP A 29 6.59 6.50 -5.34
C ASP A 29 5.48 6.73 -4.31
N SER A 30 5.77 7.47 -3.26
CA SER A 30 4.79 7.71 -2.20
C SER A 30 3.55 8.42 -2.74
N THR A 31 3.71 9.33 -3.68
CA THR A 31 2.56 10.03 -4.25
C THR A 31 1.64 9.03 -4.96
N LYS A 32 2.24 8.06 -5.63
CA LYS A 32 1.45 7.06 -6.33
C LYS A 32 0.65 6.22 -5.33
N ILE A 33 1.25 5.88 -4.20
CA ILE A 33 0.56 5.11 -3.17
C ILE A 33 -0.65 5.88 -2.67
N LEU A 34 -0.50 7.16 -2.41
CA LEU A 34 -1.61 7.97 -1.91
C LEU A 34 -2.72 8.09 -2.95
N LEU A 35 -2.35 8.31 -4.19
CA LEU A 35 -3.35 8.46 -5.24
C LEU A 35 -4.09 7.17 -5.52
N ASP A 36 -3.37 6.05 -5.54
CA ASP A 36 -4.01 4.78 -5.82
C ASP A 36 -4.96 4.36 -4.70
N ASN A 37 -4.74 4.86 -3.49
CA ASN A 37 -5.55 4.47 -2.36
C ASN A 37 -6.50 5.56 -1.89
N HIS A 38 -6.44 6.74 -2.50
CA HIS A 38 -7.28 7.88 -2.11
C HIS A 38 -7.13 8.20 -0.63
N LEU A 39 -5.89 8.17 -0.15
CA LEU A 39 -5.61 8.42 1.25
C LEU A 39 -4.67 9.60 1.42
N ALA A 40 -4.73 10.22 2.59
CA ALA A 40 -3.76 11.24 2.95
C ALA A 40 -2.62 10.56 3.69
N PRO A 41 -1.45 11.18 3.74
CA PRO A 41 -0.30 10.55 4.40
C PRO A 41 -0.57 10.12 5.84
N LYS A 42 -1.29 10.91 6.60
CA LYS A 42 -1.53 10.56 7.98
C LYS A 42 -2.48 9.39 8.15
N GLN A 43 -3.11 8.96 7.09
CA GLN A 43 -4.00 7.82 7.18
C GLN A 43 -3.24 6.51 6.99
N ILE A 44 -1.98 6.57 6.62
CA ILE A 44 -1.16 5.38 6.43
C ILE A 44 -0.57 5.04 7.79
N LYS A 45 -1.22 4.15 8.50
CA LYS A 45 -0.76 3.76 9.83
C LYS A 45 -1.07 2.31 10.09
N GLU A 46 -0.58 1.81 11.20
CA GLU A 46 -0.71 0.40 11.54
C GLU A 46 -2.13 -0.11 11.39
N GLY A 47 -2.27 -1.24 10.76
CA GLY A 47 -3.55 -1.89 10.58
C GLY A 47 -4.30 -1.53 9.33
N VAL A 48 -3.91 -0.45 8.67
CA VAL A 48 -4.61 -0.01 7.48
C VAL A 48 -4.19 -0.86 6.29
N PHE A 49 -5.13 -1.25 5.45
CA PHE A 49 -4.80 -1.98 4.24
C PHE A 49 -4.65 -1.00 3.09
N ILE A 50 -3.64 -1.17 2.31
CA ILE A 50 -3.43 -0.31 1.15
C ILE A 50 -3.13 -1.17 -0.07
N ILE A 51 -3.31 -0.59 -1.23
CA ILE A 51 -3.03 -1.27 -2.47
C ILE A 51 -1.69 -0.75 -2.97
N LEU A 52 -0.76 -1.65 -3.27
CA LEU A 52 0.54 -1.28 -3.77
C LEU A 52 0.68 -1.76 -5.20
N LYS A 53 0.52 -0.86 -6.13
CA LYS A 53 0.62 -1.21 -7.52
C LYS A 53 1.93 -0.71 -8.08
N LYS A 54 2.63 -1.56 -8.77
CA LYS A 54 3.85 -1.15 -9.40
C LYS A 54 3.60 -1.03 -10.86
N ASP A 55 4.15 -0.05 -11.49
CA ASP A 55 3.98 0.13 -12.92
C ASP A 55 4.82 -0.81 -13.75
#